data_68548663b08a70c09420a05a20d16bcc
#
_entry.id   68548663b08a70c09420a05a20d16bcc
#
_cell.length_a   1.000
_cell.length_b   1.000
_cell.length_c   1.000
_cell.angle_alpha   90.00
_cell.angle_beta   90.00
_cell.angle_gamma   90.00
#
_symmetry.space_group_name_H-M   'P 1'
#
loop_
_entity.id
_entity.type
_entity.pdbx_description
1 polymer ?
#
loop_
_entity_poly.entity_id
_entity_poly.type
_entity_poly.pdbx_seq_one_letter_code
_entity_poly.pdbx_strand_id
1 'polypeptide(L)'
;MTSPPGHPLAAGVTWIDSTDDPRLADYVGLTDVALRRRSEPERGLYIAESEKVIRRALAAGHRPRSLLMGERWLTDLADVVATATGDGIPVFVGEAEVLERLTGFHLHRGALAAMHRPSLPPVAAVVAGARRVLVLEDIVDHTNVGAAVRAGAALGVDAVLVTPRCADPLYRRAIRVSMGTIFQVPWTRVDPWPEGVHLLRDLGFTVAAFALDDDSIPLVLHHHGRRR
;
A
#
# COMPACT_ATOMS: atom_id res chain seq x y z
N MET A 1 -0.71 -27.61 -20.19
CA MET A 1 0.03 -26.88 -19.13
C MET A 1 1.45 -27.46 -19.08
N THR A 2 2.34 -26.95 -19.88
CA THR A 2 3.73 -27.43 -19.96
C THR A 2 4.63 -26.36 -19.34
N SER A 3 5.18 -26.68 -18.16
CA SER A 3 6.30 -25.91 -17.63
C SER A 3 7.42 -25.90 -18.65
N PRO A 4 8.08 -24.76 -18.91
CA PRO A 4 9.32 -24.79 -19.67
C PRO A 4 10.32 -25.69 -18.92
N PRO A 5 11.03 -26.58 -19.63
CA PRO A 5 11.94 -27.50 -18.98
C PRO A 5 13.15 -26.75 -18.42
N GLY A 6 13.35 -26.81 -17.10
CA GLY A 6 14.64 -26.60 -16.48
C GLY A 6 14.84 -25.43 -15.53
N HIS A 7 13.83 -24.66 -15.14
CA HIS A 7 14.06 -23.65 -14.08
C HIS A 7 14.00 -24.30 -12.70
N PRO A 8 15.07 -24.26 -11.89
CA PRO A 8 15.14 -24.96 -10.59
C PRO A 8 14.09 -24.47 -9.56
N LEU A 9 13.50 -23.28 -9.77
CA LEU A 9 12.45 -22.71 -8.93
C LEU A 9 11.03 -22.96 -9.47
N ALA A 10 10.85 -23.83 -10.47
CA ALA A 10 9.55 -24.11 -11.09
C ALA A 10 8.63 -24.99 -10.22
N ALA A 11 9.14 -25.60 -9.15
CA ALA A 11 8.34 -26.40 -8.24
C ALA A 11 7.35 -25.51 -7.47
N GLY A 12 6.05 -25.76 -7.64
CA GLY A 12 4.98 -25.04 -6.94
C GLY A 12 4.52 -23.74 -7.61
N VAL A 13 5.08 -23.34 -8.78
CA VAL A 13 4.54 -22.21 -9.55
C VAL A 13 3.57 -22.69 -10.64
N THR A 14 2.61 -21.85 -10.98
CA THR A 14 1.65 -22.09 -12.07
C THR A 14 2.01 -21.21 -13.27
N TRP A 15 2.34 -21.82 -14.40
CA TRP A 15 2.55 -21.10 -15.65
C TRP A 15 1.21 -20.77 -16.29
N ILE A 16 1.07 -19.51 -16.73
CA ILE A 16 -0.14 -19.01 -17.38
C ILE A 16 0.14 -18.66 -18.83
N ASP A 17 -0.73 -19.12 -19.71
CA ASP A 17 -0.74 -18.86 -21.16
C ASP A 17 -2.01 -18.14 -21.63
N SER A 18 -3.04 -18.07 -20.76
CA SER A 18 -4.32 -17.42 -20.97
C SER A 18 -4.68 -16.46 -19.85
N THR A 19 -5.50 -15.48 -20.17
CA THR A 19 -6.09 -14.54 -19.20
C THR A 19 -7.39 -15.03 -18.57
N ASP A 20 -7.92 -16.17 -19.04
CA ASP A 20 -9.27 -16.64 -18.69
C ASP A 20 -9.31 -17.49 -17.41
N ASP A 21 -8.14 -17.70 -16.77
CA ASP A 21 -8.06 -18.43 -15.51
C ASP A 21 -8.73 -17.63 -14.38
N PRO A 22 -9.81 -18.13 -13.73
CA PRO A 22 -10.51 -17.40 -12.69
C PRO A 22 -9.65 -17.10 -11.46
N ARG A 23 -8.55 -17.82 -11.24
CA ARG A 23 -7.59 -17.55 -10.17
C ARG A 23 -6.85 -16.24 -10.36
N LEU A 24 -6.82 -15.69 -11.60
CA LEU A 24 -6.17 -14.43 -11.95
C LEU A 24 -7.08 -13.20 -11.77
N ALA A 25 -8.32 -13.40 -11.32
CA ALA A 25 -9.34 -12.33 -11.22
C ALA A 25 -8.89 -11.11 -10.38
N ASP A 26 -7.95 -11.27 -9.44
CA ASP A 26 -7.40 -10.17 -8.65
C ASP A 26 -6.52 -9.22 -9.49
N TYR A 27 -6.01 -9.68 -10.64
CA TYR A 27 -5.09 -8.94 -11.51
C TYR A 27 -5.74 -8.36 -12.78
N VAL A 28 -7.01 -8.65 -13.02
CA VAL A 28 -7.72 -8.18 -14.22
C VAL A 28 -8.02 -6.68 -14.11
N GLY A 29 -7.74 -5.93 -15.19
CA GLY A 29 -8.16 -4.54 -15.32
C GLY A 29 -7.56 -3.59 -14.27
N LEU A 30 -6.29 -3.74 -13.94
CA LEU A 30 -5.61 -2.89 -12.94
C LEU A 30 -5.51 -1.41 -13.34
N THR A 31 -5.79 -1.08 -14.59
CA THR A 31 -5.82 0.30 -15.11
C THR A 31 -7.17 0.98 -14.94
N ASP A 32 -8.24 0.24 -14.70
CA ASP A 32 -9.57 0.80 -14.44
C ASP A 32 -9.63 1.32 -12.99
N VAL A 33 -9.37 2.62 -12.86
CA VAL A 33 -9.31 3.30 -11.56
C VAL A 33 -10.66 3.26 -10.85
N ALA A 34 -11.77 3.48 -11.58
CA ALA A 34 -13.11 3.54 -10.98
C ALA A 34 -13.54 2.19 -10.43
N LEU A 35 -13.35 1.13 -11.24
CA LEU A 35 -13.62 -0.25 -10.83
C LEU A 35 -12.77 -0.65 -9.61
N ARG A 36 -11.48 -0.40 -9.66
CA ARG A 36 -10.53 -0.85 -8.62
C ARG A 36 -10.72 -0.13 -7.28
N ARG A 37 -11.01 1.18 -7.31
CA ARG A 37 -11.30 1.95 -6.08
C ARG A 37 -12.47 1.37 -5.28
N ARG A 38 -13.44 0.79 -5.96
CA ARG A 38 -14.60 0.15 -5.34
C ARG A 38 -14.31 -1.30 -4.99
N SER A 39 -13.86 -2.09 -5.95
CA SER A 39 -13.75 -3.55 -5.81
C SER A 39 -12.63 -4.01 -4.88
N GLU A 40 -11.51 -3.29 -4.79
CA GLU A 40 -10.40 -3.70 -3.93
C GLU A 40 -10.77 -3.68 -2.44
N PRO A 41 -11.36 -2.60 -1.87
CA PRO A 41 -11.83 -2.61 -0.49
C PRO A 41 -12.95 -3.63 -0.25
N GLU A 42 -13.95 -3.70 -1.14
CA GLU A 42 -15.08 -4.64 -1.02
C GLU A 42 -14.62 -6.10 -1.00
N ARG A 43 -13.60 -6.44 -1.79
CA ARG A 43 -13.01 -7.79 -1.86
C ARG A 43 -11.92 -8.04 -0.81
N GLY A 44 -11.65 -7.07 0.04
CA GLY A 44 -10.63 -7.17 1.10
C GLY A 44 -9.21 -7.37 0.56
N LEU A 45 -8.87 -6.72 -0.57
CA LEU A 45 -7.56 -6.85 -1.18
C LEU A 45 -6.95 -5.49 -1.55
N TYR A 46 -5.65 -5.50 -1.83
CA TYR A 46 -4.93 -4.44 -2.53
C TYR A 46 -3.79 -5.04 -3.36
N ILE A 47 -3.26 -4.27 -4.31
CA ILE A 47 -2.17 -4.71 -5.19
C ILE A 47 -0.87 -4.01 -4.81
N ALA A 48 0.13 -4.81 -4.44
CA ALA A 48 1.51 -4.37 -4.30
C ALA A 48 2.27 -4.59 -5.62
N GLU A 49 2.92 -3.55 -6.13
CA GLU A 49 3.67 -3.56 -7.40
C GLU A 49 5.15 -3.30 -7.14
N SER A 50 6.01 -4.13 -7.65
CA SER A 50 7.47 -4.16 -7.57
C SER A 50 8.03 -4.96 -6.41
N GLU A 51 9.23 -5.52 -6.61
CA GLU A 51 9.97 -6.29 -5.61
C GLU A 51 10.08 -5.53 -4.28
N LYS A 52 10.56 -4.30 -4.31
CA LYS A 52 10.77 -3.48 -3.11
C LYS A 52 9.49 -3.24 -2.31
N VAL A 53 8.38 -3.00 -3.00
CA VAL A 53 7.07 -2.78 -2.38
C VAL A 53 6.54 -4.06 -1.76
N ILE A 54 6.64 -5.18 -2.49
CA ILE A 54 6.23 -6.51 -2.00
C ILE A 54 7.02 -6.87 -0.74
N ARG A 55 8.36 -6.74 -0.77
CA ARG A 55 9.19 -7.03 0.41
C ARG A 55 8.83 -6.16 1.60
N ARG A 56 8.53 -4.88 1.40
CA ARG A 56 8.09 -3.98 2.49
C ARG A 56 6.75 -4.38 3.08
N ALA A 57 5.80 -4.79 2.24
CA ALA A 57 4.51 -5.29 2.70
C ALA A 57 4.67 -6.58 3.52
N LEU A 58 5.46 -7.54 3.04
CA LEU A 58 5.75 -8.79 3.74
C LEU A 58 6.47 -8.55 5.08
N ALA A 59 7.48 -7.67 5.08
CA ALA A 59 8.20 -7.30 6.30
C ALA A 59 7.31 -6.60 7.34
N ALA A 60 6.25 -5.92 6.90
CA ALA A 60 5.22 -5.34 7.77
C ALA A 60 4.13 -6.35 8.22
N GLY A 61 4.29 -7.64 7.90
CA GLY A 61 3.37 -8.69 8.29
C GLY A 61 2.12 -8.82 7.40
N HIS A 62 2.08 -8.13 6.26
CA HIS A 62 0.97 -8.29 5.32
C HIS A 62 1.06 -9.65 4.61
N ARG A 63 -0.09 -10.29 4.40
CA ARG A 63 -0.16 -11.63 3.81
C ARG A 63 -0.56 -11.56 2.34
N PRO A 64 0.19 -12.21 1.43
CA PRO A 64 -0.20 -12.33 0.04
C PRO A 64 -1.34 -13.34 -0.13
N ARG A 65 -2.20 -13.07 -1.10
CA ARG A 65 -3.22 -13.99 -1.63
C ARG A 65 -2.64 -14.80 -2.79
N SER A 66 -1.80 -14.14 -3.59
CA SER A 66 -1.08 -14.73 -4.71
C SER A 66 0.02 -13.78 -5.18
N LEU A 67 0.94 -14.31 -5.98
CA LEU A 67 1.97 -13.54 -6.69
C LEU A 67 1.79 -13.72 -8.20
N LEU A 68 2.15 -12.69 -8.97
CA LEU A 68 2.13 -12.70 -10.45
C LEU A 68 3.38 -12.02 -10.99
N MET A 69 4.14 -12.71 -11.85
CA MET A 69 5.40 -12.18 -12.37
C MET A 69 5.81 -12.79 -13.70
N GLY A 70 6.74 -12.15 -14.40
CA GLY A 70 7.45 -12.75 -15.51
C GLY A 70 8.57 -13.69 -15.02
N GLU A 71 8.97 -14.65 -15.85
CA GLU A 71 9.96 -15.70 -15.53
C GLU A 71 11.26 -15.13 -14.93
N ARG A 72 11.78 -14.05 -15.50
CA ARG A 72 13.03 -13.43 -15.04
C ARG A 72 13.02 -13.06 -13.55
N TRP A 73 11.84 -12.79 -12.98
CA TRP A 73 11.69 -12.39 -11.58
C TRP A 73 11.68 -13.54 -10.59
N LEU A 74 11.62 -14.79 -11.07
CA LEU A 74 11.75 -15.97 -10.21
C LEU A 74 13.10 -16.00 -9.50
N THR A 75 14.16 -15.55 -10.14
CA THR A 75 15.50 -15.49 -9.55
C THR A 75 15.59 -14.36 -8.52
N ASP A 76 15.14 -13.14 -8.87
CA ASP A 76 15.25 -11.97 -7.99
C ASP A 76 14.37 -12.07 -6.73
N LEU A 77 13.27 -12.82 -6.83
CA LEU A 77 12.29 -13.06 -5.76
C LEU A 77 12.31 -14.52 -5.26
N ALA A 78 13.39 -15.27 -5.47
CA ALA A 78 13.45 -16.69 -5.16
C ALA A 78 13.06 -17.03 -3.71
N ASP A 79 13.50 -16.23 -2.76
CA ASP A 79 13.16 -16.37 -1.34
C ASP A 79 11.65 -16.11 -1.09
N VAL A 80 11.08 -15.10 -1.72
CA VAL A 80 9.63 -14.78 -1.62
C VAL A 80 8.81 -15.87 -2.27
N VAL A 81 9.22 -16.37 -3.44
CA VAL A 81 8.56 -17.48 -4.14
C VAL A 81 8.60 -18.75 -3.31
N ALA A 82 9.77 -19.10 -2.75
CA ALA A 82 9.91 -20.30 -1.92
C ALA A 82 9.03 -20.24 -0.67
N THR A 83 8.98 -19.09 0.00
CA THR A 83 8.10 -18.89 1.15
C THR A 83 6.63 -19.00 0.74
N ALA A 84 6.22 -18.32 -0.33
CA ALA A 84 4.83 -18.33 -0.80
C ALA A 84 4.37 -19.74 -1.18
N THR A 85 5.17 -20.48 -1.94
CA THR A 85 4.86 -21.85 -2.36
C THR A 85 4.84 -22.82 -1.16
N GLY A 86 5.76 -22.63 -0.20
CA GLY A 86 5.77 -23.39 1.06
C GLY A 86 4.53 -23.19 1.90
N ASP A 87 3.97 -21.97 1.89
CA ASP A 87 2.73 -21.61 2.58
C ASP A 87 1.46 -21.94 1.76
N GLY A 88 1.59 -22.57 0.58
CA GLY A 88 0.47 -22.89 -0.31
C GLY A 88 -0.13 -21.67 -1.02
N ILE A 89 0.58 -20.55 -1.06
CA ILE A 89 0.14 -19.33 -1.74
C ILE A 89 0.43 -19.45 -3.24
N PRO A 90 -0.56 -19.27 -4.12
CA PRO A 90 -0.36 -19.38 -5.55
C PRO A 90 0.66 -18.37 -6.10
N VAL A 91 1.59 -18.87 -6.91
CA VAL A 91 2.54 -18.06 -7.67
C VAL A 91 2.30 -18.30 -9.15
N PHE A 92 1.90 -17.27 -9.86
CA PHE A 92 1.62 -17.28 -11.29
C PHE A 92 2.79 -16.68 -12.07
N VAL A 93 3.21 -17.36 -13.12
CA VAL A 93 4.29 -16.93 -14.00
C VAL A 93 3.79 -16.95 -15.44
N GLY A 94 4.08 -15.90 -16.20
CA GLY A 94 3.64 -15.81 -17.59
C GLY A 94 4.56 -14.94 -18.44
N GLU A 95 4.40 -15.08 -19.76
CA GLU A 95 5.06 -14.25 -20.75
C GLU A 95 4.56 -12.80 -20.67
N ALA A 96 5.42 -11.86 -21.07
CA ALA A 96 5.14 -10.42 -20.97
C ALA A 96 3.81 -10.02 -21.63
N GLU A 97 3.50 -10.58 -22.80
CA GLU A 97 2.29 -10.29 -23.56
C GLU A 97 1.03 -10.81 -22.86
N VAL A 98 1.11 -11.96 -22.19
CA VAL A 98 -0.01 -12.51 -21.39
C VAL A 98 -0.25 -11.63 -20.18
N LEU A 99 0.82 -11.25 -19.46
CA LEU A 99 0.75 -10.37 -18.30
C LEU A 99 0.19 -8.99 -18.63
N GLU A 100 0.59 -8.42 -19.78
CA GLU A 100 0.09 -7.12 -20.24
C GLU A 100 -1.40 -7.17 -20.59
N ARG A 101 -1.86 -8.20 -21.30
CA ARG A 101 -3.29 -8.38 -21.58
C ARG A 101 -4.11 -8.55 -20.30
N LEU A 102 -3.59 -9.26 -19.31
CA LEU A 102 -4.28 -9.49 -18.03
C LEU A 102 -4.40 -8.19 -17.21
N THR A 103 -3.30 -7.48 -17.05
CA THR A 103 -3.20 -6.33 -16.15
C THR A 103 -3.64 -5.01 -16.77
N GLY A 104 -3.58 -4.92 -18.11
CA GLY A 104 -3.86 -3.71 -18.87
C GLY A 104 -2.67 -2.76 -18.98
N PHE A 105 -1.46 -3.18 -18.56
CA PHE A 105 -0.24 -2.40 -18.72
C PHE A 105 1.00 -3.30 -18.78
N HIS A 106 2.06 -2.79 -19.36
CA HIS A 106 3.32 -3.51 -19.44
C HIS A 106 4.02 -3.57 -18.06
N LEU A 107 4.26 -4.78 -17.58
CA LEU A 107 4.86 -5.00 -16.26
C LEU A 107 6.38 -4.87 -16.30
N HIS A 108 6.88 -3.62 -16.31
CA HIS A 108 8.32 -3.34 -16.44
C HIS A 108 9.15 -3.64 -15.19
N ARG A 109 8.54 -3.60 -13.99
CA ARG A 109 9.29 -3.55 -12.71
C ARG A 109 8.94 -4.70 -11.78
N GLY A 110 9.07 -5.91 -12.24
CA GLY A 110 9.06 -7.01 -11.32
C GLY A 110 7.77 -7.79 -11.26
N ALA A 111 7.28 -7.91 -10.05
CA ALA A 111 6.14 -8.73 -9.70
C ALA A 111 4.99 -7.87 -9.22
N LEU A 112 3.82 -8.46 -9.27
CA LEU A 112 2.62 -8.03 -8.55
C LEU A 112 2.32 -9.02 -7.44
N ALA A 113 1.78 -8.52 -6.34
CA ALA A 113 1.19 -9.34 -5.30
C ALA A 113 -0.23 -8.84 -5.02
N ALA A 114 -1.21 -9.73 -5.13
CA ALA A 114 -2.52 -9.52 -4.55
C ALA A 114 -2.39 -9.80 -3.05
N MET A 115 -2.67 -8.81 -2.23
CA MET A 115 -2.47 -8.88 -0.79
C MET A 115 -3.80 -8.84 -0.05
N HIS A 116 -3.91 -9.54 1.08
CA HIS A 116 -5.03 -9.35 1.99
C HIS A 116 -4.98 -7.94 2.59
N ARG A 117 -6.12 -7.27 2.60
CA ARG A 117 -6.27 -5.98 3.26
C ARG A 117 -6.38 -6.20 4.77
N PRO A 118 -5.48 -5.64 5.60
CA PRO A 118 -5.59 -5.75 7.04
C PRO A 118 -6.77 -4.94 7.58
N SER A 119 -7.30 -5.35 8.72
CA SER A 119 -8.20 -4.51 9.51
C SER A 119 -7.43 -3.30 10.03
N LEU A 120 -8.04 -2.12 9.95
CA LEU A 120 -7.41 -0.91 10.48
C LEU A 120 -7.53 -0.87 12.01
N PRO A 121 -6.43 -0.60 12.73
CA PRO A 121 -6.48 -0.45 14.17
C PRO A 121 -7.19 0.86 14.58
N PRO A 122 -7.73 0.95 15.80
CA PRO A 122 -8.32 2.19 16.30
C PRO A 122 -7.30 3.32 16.41
N VAL A 123 -7.76 4.57 16.28
CA VAL A 123 -6.90 5.77 16.30
C VAL A 123 -5.99 5.77 17.53
N ALA A 124 -6.53 5.51 18.73
CA ALA A 124 -5.77 5.52 19.97
C ALA A 124 -4.59 4.53 19.96
N ALA A 125 -4.76 3.37 19.32
CA ALA A 125 -3.69 2.38 19.18
C ALA A 125 -2.60 2.85 18.21
N VAL A 126 -2.99 3.50 17.10
CA VAL A 126 -2.05 3.98 16.08
C VAL A 126 -1.21 5.14 16.59
N VAL A 127 -1.77 6.01 17.41
CA VAL A 127 -1.06 7.19 17.93
C VAL A 127 -0.41 6.95 19.29
N ALA A 128 -0.52 5.74 19.85
CA ALA A 128 0.09 5.39 21.13
C ALA A 128 1.61 5.59 21.08
N GLY A 129 2.14 6.47 21.95
CA GLY A 129 3.57 6.80 21.97
C GLY A 129 4.06 7.71 20.84
N ALA A 130 3.19 8.08 19.91
CA ALA A 130 3.53 9.01 18.84
C ALA A 130 3.76 10.43 19.37
N ARG A 131 4.78 11.11 18.85
CA ARG A 131 5.06 12.52 19.11
C ARG A 131 4.63 13.44 17.99
N ARG A 132 4.63 12.90 16.77
CA ARG A 132 4.24 13.62 15.55
C ARG A 132 3.27 12.77 14.74
N VAL A 133 2.07 13.28 14.57
CA VAL A 133 1.01 12.64 13.79
C VAL A 133 0.69 13.52 12.59
N LEU A 134 0.69 12.93 11.40
CA LEU A 134 0.25 13.58 10.18
C LEU A 134 -1.22 13.24 9.93
N VAL A 135 -2.06 14.25 9.85
CA VAL A 135 -3.46 14.09 9.43
C VAL A 135 -3.60 14.55 7.98
N LEU A 136 -4.12 13.67 7.12
CA LEU A 136 -4.44 13.98 5.74
C LEU A 136 -5.95 14.21 5.67
N GLU A 137 -6.34 15.47 5.48
CA GLU A 137 -7.75 15.87 5.40
C GLU A 137 -8.17 15.99 3.95
N ASP A 138 -9.13 15.14 3.55
CA ASP A 138 -9.82 15.17 2.26
C ASP A 138 -8.92 15.20 1.01
N ILE A 139 -7.74 14.60 1.11
CA ILE A 139 -6.83 14.47 -0.04
C ILE A 139 -7.36 13.33 -0.93
N VAL A 140 -8.04 13.68 -2.01
CA VAL A 140 -8.73 12.74 -2.91
C VAL A 140 -7.83 12.11 -3.99
N ASP A 141 -6.66 12.67 -4.23
CA ASP A 141 -5.69 12.13 -5.20
C ASP A 141 -4.72 11.15 -4.52
N HIS A 142 -4.67 9.93 -5.04
CA HIS A 142 -3.82 8.86 -4.51
C HIS A 142 -2.32 9.18 -4.60
N THR A 143 -1.90 9.98 -5.61
CA THR A 143 -0.51 10.41 -5.75
C THR A 143 -0.13 11.31 -4.60
N ASN A 144 -1.02 12.25 -4.24
CA ASN A 144 -0.79 13.20 -3.15
C ASN A 144 -0.78 12.48 -1.79
N VAL A 145 -1.68 11.51 -1.56
CA VAL A 145 -1.63 10.66 -0.35
C VAL A 145 -0.30 9.94 -0.26
N GLY A 146 0.14 9.27 -1.34
CA GLY A 146 1.42 8.56 -1.37
C GLY A 146 2.63 9.48 -1.15
N ALA A 147 2.63 10.66 -1.75
CA ALA A 147 3.69 11.67 -1.59
C ALA A 147 3.74 12.20 -0.16
N ALA A 148 2.58 12.53 0.44
CA ALA A 148 2.48 13.02 1.81
C ALA A 148 2.98 11.99 2.83
N VAL A 149 2.58 10.72 2.69
CA VAL A 149 3.08 9.64 3.56
C VAL A 149 4.59 9.49 3.45
N ARG A 150 5.14 9.51 2.22
CA ARG A 150 6.58 9.39 2.00
C ARG A 150 7.35 10.57 2.60
N ALA A 151 6.87 11.81 2.41
CA ALA A 151 7.48 13.00 2.97
C ALA A 151 7.38 13.01 4.51
N GLY A 152 6.20 12.69 5.05
CA GLY A 152 5.97 12.58 6.49
C GLY A 152 6.93 11.61 7.16
N ALA A 153 7.09 10.42 6.60
CA ALA A 153 8.04 9.42 7.10
C ALA A 153 9.49 9.93 7.08
N ALA A 154 9.90 10.60 6.01
CA ALA A 154 11.24 11.20 5.89
C ALA A 154 11.48 12.31 6.94
N LEU A 155 10.42 13.02 7.35
CA LEU A 155 10.45 14.05 8.37
C LEU A 155 10.24 13.50 9.80
N GLY A 156 10.15 12.17 9.95
CA GLY A 156 10.02 11.51 11.24
C GLY A 156 8.62 11.62 11.84
N VAL A 157 7.59 11.53 11.02
CA VAL A 157 6.21 11.34 11.47
C VAL A 157 6.07 9.92 12.02
N ASP A 158 5.49 9.80 13.22
CA ASP A 158 5.35 8.53 13.92
C ASP A 158 4.07 7.78 13.51
N ALA A 159 3.03 8.52 13.08
CA ALA A 159 1.75 7.95 12.65
C ALA A 159 1.05 8.83 11.60
N VAL A 160 0.22 8.21 10.76
CA VAL A 160 -0.61 8.91 9.76
C VAL A 160 -2.08 8.60 10.00
N LEU A 161 -2.90 9.63 10.01
CA LEU A 161 -4.36 9.52 10.03
C LEU A 161 -4.93 10.06 8.72
N VAL A 162 -5.93 9.39 8.18
CA VAL A 162 -6.62 9.85 6.98
C VAL A 162 -8.11 10.05 7.28
N THR A 163 -8.70 11.17 6.84
CA THR A 163 -10.13 11.44 7.03
C THR A 163 -11.00 10.57 6.13
N PRO A 164 -12.32 10.47 6.37
CA PRO A 164 -13.20 9.56 5.63
C PRO A 164 -13.18 9.75 4.11
N ARG A 165 -13.04 10.99 3.63
CA ARG A 165 -13.03 11.31 2.19
C ARG A 165 -11.66 11.25 1.53
N CYS A 166 -10.59 10.98 2.30
CA CYS A 166 -9.27 10.78 1.72
C CYS A 166 -9.24 9.56 0.79
N ALA A 167 -8.47 9.68 -0.28
CA ALA A 167 -8.11 8.54 -1.12
C ALA A 167 -7.46 7.44 -0.28
N ASP A 168 -7.69 6.21 -0.71
CA ASP A 168 -7.20 5.02 0.01
C ASP A 168 -5.67 4.91 -0.06
N PRO A 169 -4.97 4.91 1.09
CA PRO A 169 -3.52 4.72 1.14
C PRO A 169 -3.05 3.37 0.57
N LEU A 170 -3.89 2.33 0.61
CA LEU A 170 -3.59 1.01 0.05
C LEU A 170 -3.94 0.88 -1.44
N TYR A 171 -4.43 1.94 -2.07
CA TYR A 171 -4.60 1.90 -3.51
C TYR A 171 -3.23 1.85 -4.22
N ARG A 172 -3.10 1.01 -5.25
CA ARG A 172 -1.84 0.71 -5.96
C ARG A 172 -0.97 1.95 -6.26
N ARG A 173 -1.59 3.05 -6.74
CA ARG A 173 -0.86 4.29 -7.05
C ARG A 173 -0.28 4.96 -5.80
N ALA A 174 -1.02 5.02 -4.69
CA ALA A 174 -0.53 5.58 -3.43
C ALA A 174 0.65 4.76 -2.87
N ILE A 175 0.51 3.43 -2.87
CA ILE A 175 1.58 2.51 -2.48
C ILE A 175 2.83 2.73 -3.33
N ARG A 176 2.67 2.83 -4.65
CA ARG A 176 3.79 3.00 -5.60
C ARG A 176 4.49 4.34 -5.40
N VAL A 177 3.74 5.44 -5.27
CA VAL A 177 4.30 6.78 -5.07
C VAL A 177 4.98 6.89 -3.71
N SER A 178 4.43 6.30 -2.66
CA SER A 178 5.08 6.20 -1.36
C SER A 178 6.29 5.25 -1.36
N MET A 179 6.54 4.53 -2.47
CA MET A 179 7.57 3.49 -2.53
C MET A 179 7.37 2.39 -1.46
N GLY A 180 6.12 2.15 -1.04
CA GLY A 180 5.78 1.23 0.03
C GLY A 180 6.09 1.75 1.44
N THR A 181 6.38 3.03 1.62
CA THR A 181 6.57 3.64 2.95
C THR A 181 5.30 3.58 3.80
N ILE A 182 4.12 3.48 3.14
CA ILE A 182 2.84 3.25 3.82
C ILE A 182 2.83 2.01 4.71
N PHE A 183 3.67 1.03 4.47
CA PHE A 183 3.82 -0.17 5.29
C PHE A 183 4.79 0.02 6.46
N GLN A 184 5.52 1.13 6.50
CA GLN A 184 6.56 1.40 7.50
C GLN A 184 6.11 2.40 8.57
N VAL A 185 5.03 3.15 8.31
CA VAL A 185 4.44 4.10 9.24
C VAL A 185 3.05 3.62 9.61
N PRO A 186 2.74 3.44 10.90
CA PRO A 186 1.40 3.10 11.35
C PRO A 186 0.38 4.11 10.83
N TRP A 187 -0.75 3.63 10.34
CA TRP A 187 -1.80 4.51 9.87
C TRP A 187 -3.19 3.92 10.10
N THR A 188 -4.18 4.80 10.20
CA THR A 188 -5.59 4.41 10.25
C THR A 188 -6.49 5.52 9.71
N ARG A 189 -7.78 5.23 9.60
CA ARG A 189 -8.78 6.22 9.27
C ARG A 189 -9.36 6.81 10.54
N VAL A 190 -9.48 8.15 10.57
CA VAL A 190 -10.17 8.86 11.66
C VAL A 190 -11.57 9.23 11.20
N ASP A 191 -12.56 8.62 11.84
CA ASP A 191 -13.97 8.80 11.56
C ASP A 191 -14.73 8.76 12.91
N PRO A 192 -15.63 9.73 13.18
CA PRO A 192 -16.04 10.85 12.35
C PRO A 192 -15.03 12.00 12.29
N TRP A 193 -15.16 12.85 11.26
CA TRP A 193 -14.36 14.05 11.08
C TRP A 193 -15.29 15.25 10.84
N PRO A 194 -15.10 16.45 11.48
CA PRO A 194 -13.87 16.88 12.21
C PRO A 194 -13.79 16.51 13.70
N GLU A 195 -14.72 15.74 14.25
CA GLU A 195 -14.75 15.35 15.67
C GLU A 195 -13.47 14.66 16.13
N GLY A 196 -12.77 13.98 15.23
CA GLY A 196 -11.46 13.40 15.47
C GLY A 196 -10.40 14.39 15.99
N VAL A 197 -10.57 15.71 15.77
CA VAL A 197 -9.72 16.76 16.35
C VAL A 197 -9.83 16.79 17.86
N HIS A 198 -11.04 16.63 18.41
CA HIS A 198 -11.25 16.56 19.86
C HIS A 198 -10.58 15.33 20.44
N LEU A 199 -10.76 14.16 19.79
CA LEU A 199 -10.08 12.93 20.21
C LEU A 199 -8.55 13.11 20.29
N LEU A 200 -7.94 13.75 19.28
CA LEU A 200 -6.49 13.99 19.30
C LEU A 200 -6.06 14.92 20.43
N ARG A 201 -6.87 15.95 20.73
CA ARG A 201 -6.61 16.85 21.86
C ARG A 201 -6.73 16.13 23.20
N ASP A 202 -7.73 15.27 23.37
CA ASP A 202 -7.93 14.45 24.58
C ASP A 202 -6.77 13.47 24.78
N LEU A 203 -6.16 12.99 23.69
CA LEU A 203 -4.94 12.17 23.69
C LEU A 203 -3.64 13.00 23.91
N GLY A 204 -3.76 14.31 24.15
CA GLY A 204 -2.65 15.19 24.49
C GLY A 204 -1.92 15.85 23.32
N PHE A 205 -2.43 15.72 22.08
CA PHE A 205 -1.82 16.38 20.93
C PHE A 205 -2.23 17.85 20.80
N THR A 206 -1.26 18.69 20.45
CA THR A 206 -1.55 20.02 19.91
C THR A 206 -1.81 19.87 18.42
N VAL A 207 -2.97 20.30 17.97
CA VAL A 207 -3.36 20.23 16.55
C VAL A 207 -3.04 21.55 15.88
N ALA A 208 -2.28 21.47 14.78
CA ALA A 208 -1.97 22.60 13.90
C ALA A 208 -2.47 22.29 12.48
N ALA A 209 -3.19 23.22 11.87
CA ALA A 209 -3.62 23.10 10.49
C ALA A 209 -2.67 23.91 9.57
N PHE A 210 -2.29 23.33 8.43
CA PHE A 210 -1.65 24.07 7.35
C PHE A 210 -2.75 24.75 6.53
N ALA A 211 -2.99 26.02 6.82
CA ALA A 211 -4.00 26.82 6.16
C ALA A 211 -3.40 28.14 5.66
N LEU A 212 -4.02 28.72 4.64
CA LEU A 212 -3.74 30.08 4.18
C LEU A 212 -4.80 30.98 4.83
N ASP A 213 -4.44 31.56 5.96
CA ASP A 213 -5.29 32.45 6.74
C ASP A 213 -4.47 33.66 7.18
N ASP A 214 -5.09 34.84 7.30
CA ASP A 214 -4.42 36.08 7.70
C ASP A 214 -3.83 35.97 9.11
N ASP A 215 -4.42 35.15 9.98
CA ASP A 215 -3.94 34.86 11.34
C ASP A 215 -2.94 33.69 11.40
N SER A 216 -2.52 33.16 10.25
CA SER A 216 -1.55 32.05 10.21
C SER A 216 -0.19 32.48 10.73
N ILE A 217 0.42 31.64 11.56
CA ILE A 217 1.78 31.83 12.05
C ILE A 217 2.77 30.95 11.29
N PRO A 218 3.98 31.42 10.97
CA PRO A 218 5.00 30.55 10.37
C PRO A 218 5.32 29.35 11.24
N LEU A 219 5.37 28.15 10.66
CA LEU A 219 5.63 26.89 11.38
C LEU A 219 6.92 26.95 12.23
N VAL A 220 7.93 27.69 11.76
CA VAL A 220 9.20 27.91 12.46
C VAL A 220 8.99 28.56 13.84
N LEU A 221 8.02 29.46 13.99
CA LEU A 221 7.70 30.13 15.24
C LEU A 221 6.96 29.25 16.24
N HIS A 222 6.23 28.24 15.77
CA HIS A 222 5.50 27.29 16.63
C HIS A 222 6.44 26.42 17.48
N HIS A 223 7.65 26.12 16.97
CA HIS A 223 8.64 25.29 17.67
C HIS A 223 9.36 26.02 18.84
N HIS A 224 9.37 27.35 18.86
CA HIS A 224 10.12 28.12 19.86
C HIS A 224 9.34 28.39 21.17
N GLY A 225 8.04 28.09 21.21
CA GLY A 225 7.17 28.37 22.35
C GLY A 225 7.06 27.27 23.41
N ARG A 226 7.62 26.07 23.22
CA ARG A 226 7.51 24.94 24.17
C ARG A 226 8.85 24.23 24.39
N ARG A 227 9.79 24.96 25.00
CA ARG A 227 10.81 24.31 25.82
C ARG A 227 10.37 24.46 27.29
N ARG A 228 9.65 23.50 27.78
CA ARG A 228 9.62 23.15 29.22
C ARG A 228 9.36 21.65 29.34
#